data_f7910ede4a3a103f31ea11c7b711a1b4
#
_entry.id   f7910ede4a3a103f31ea11c7b711a1b4
#
_cell.length_a   1.000
_cell.length_b   1.000
_cell.length_c   1.000
_cell.angle_alpha   90.00
_cell.angle_beta   90.00
_cell.angle_gamma   90.00
#
_symmetry.space_group_name_H-M   'P 1'
#
loop_
_entity.id
_entity.type
_entity.pdbx_description
1 polymer ?
#
loop_
_entity_poly.entity_id
_entity_poly.type
_entity_poly.pdbx_seq_one_letter_code
_entity_poly.pdbx_strand_id
1 'polypeptide(L)'
;MLPRKHPIDGSNETEWRSALGDYSRATDWLELFREQLKERRWQDVITNWGPILVPGYFGGLTHGLTRTAHAVRLFPEDANPSEVQIDELARGLAYWAGTYRPLPGNPDRHGRFEVDEALRHLPRVDPGKQKGPLGAGLNDLPGFTSAVESLAAATDAEEAISRHTAAFAGVLIAHPEVPPIPLVHTITAPAAMQNLLPYIPRELG
;
A
#
# COMPACT_ATOMS: atom_id res chain seq x y z
N MET A 1 -18.12 -13.06 6.40
CA MET A 1 -18.17 -11.59 6.34
C MET A 1 -18.29 -11.09 7.77
N LEU A 2 -17.50 -10.09 8.19
CA LEU A 2 -17.61 -9.51 9.52
C LEU A 2 -18.94 -8.76 9.66
N PRO A 3 -19.56 -8.71 10.85
CA PRO A 3 -20.79 -7.96 11.06
C PRO A 3 -20.54 -6.46 10.82
N ARG A 4 -21.53 -5.79 10.27
CA ARG A 4 -21.54 -4.33 10.14
C ARG A 4 -21.66 -3.71 11.53
N LYS A 5 -20.85 -2.68 11.80
CA LYS A 5 -20.91 -1.93 13.07
C LYS A 5 -21.77 -0.67 12.89
N HIS A 6 -21.31 0.27 12.09
CA HIS A 6 -22.06 1.48 11.72
C HIS A 6 -21.48 2.07 10.43
N PRO A 7 -22.28 2.77 9.63
CA PRO A 7 -21.81 3.40 8.41
C PRO A 7 -20.61 4.30 8.67
N ILE A 8 -19.67 4.33 7.73
CA ILE A 8 -18.60 5.33 7.70
C ILE A 8 -19.08 6.46 6.81
N ASP A 9 -19.10 7.69 7.32
CA ASP A 9 -19.35 8.88 6.52
C ASP A 9 -18.05 9.28 5.80
N GLY A 10 -17.99 9.05 4.50
CA GLY A 10 -16.84 9.39 3.66
C GLY A 10 -16.59 10.90 3.53
N SER A 11 -17.57 11.74 3.88
CA SER A 11 -17.43 13.20 3.93
C SER A 11 -16.87 13.70 5.26
N ASN A 12 -16.95 12.89 6.33
CA ASN A 12 -16.45 13.20 7.66
C ASN A 12 -15.02 12.67 7.85
N GLU A 13 -14.06 13.56 7.66
CA GLU A 13 -12.62 13.19 7.74
C GLU A 13 -12.22 12.60 9.10
N THR A 14 -12.75 13.13 10.18
CA THR A 14 -12.45 12.62 11.52
C THR A 14 -12.95 11.17 11.70
N GLU A 15 -14.13 10.88 11.15
CA GLU A 15 -14.73 9.58 11.28
C GLU A 15 -13.98 8.52 10.47
N TRP A 16 -13.79 8.75 9.15
CA TRP A 16 -13.12 7.74 8.33
C TRP A 16 -11.63 7.57 8.71
N ARG A 17 -10.94 8.65 9.14
CA ARG A 17 -9.55 8.52 9.65
C ARG A 17 -9.48 7.63 10.88
N SER A 18 -10.45 7.74 11.79
CA SER A 18 -10.49 6.89 12.99
C SER A 18 -10.76 5.41 12.68
N ALA A 19 -11.36 5.11 11.54
CA ALA A 19 -11.66 3.76 11.07
C ALA A 19 -10.52 3.11 10.28
N LEU A 20 -9.52 3.89 9.82
CA LEU A 20 -8.36 3.35 9.09
C LEU A 20 -7.58 2.36 9.97
N GLY A 21 -7.26 1.21 9.40
CA GLY A 21 -6.51 0.15 10.08
C GLY A 21 -7.34 -0.71 11.06
N ASP A 22 -8.60 -0.38 11.28
CA ASP A 22 -9.52 -1.23 12.06
C ASP A 22 -10.19 -2.26 11.14
N TYR A 23 -9.60 -3.44 11.02
CA TYR A 23 -10.16 -4.53 10.19
C TYR A 23 -11.55 -4.97 10.64
N SER A 24 -11.94 -4.74 11.89
CA SER A 24 -13.30 -5.03 12.36
C SER A 24 -14.36 -4.14 11.68
N ARG A 25 -13.94 -3.06 11.02
CA ARG A 25 -14.77 -2.15 10.22
C ARG A 25 -14.77 -2.49 8.72
N ALA A 26 -14.17 -3.62 8.31
CA ALA A 26 -14.01 -3.98 6.89
C ALA A 26 -15.35 -4.03 6.11
N THR A 27 -16.43 -4.42 6.77
CA THR A 27 -17.77 -4.40 6.15
C THR A 27 -18.31 -2.99 5.95
N ASP A 28 -18.07 -2.09 6.91
CA ASP A 28 -18.48 -0.68 6.79
C ASP A 28 -17.71 0.03 5.68
N TRP A 29 -16.39 -0.23 5.56
CA TRP A 29 -15.57 0.22 4.45
C TRP A 29 -16.06 -0.29 3.09
N LEU A 30 -16.47 -1.56 3.03
CA LEU A 30 -16.99 -2.15 1.79
C LEU A 30 -18.28 -1.46 1.34
N GLU A 31 -19.19 -1.18 2.26
CA GLU A 31 -20.41 -0.45 1.92
C GLU A 31 -20.12 0.99 1.45
N LEU A 32 -19.23 1.72 2.14
CA LEU A 32 -18.80 3.04 1.70
C LEU A 32 -18.27 3.03 0.27
N PHE A 33 -17.35 2.12 -0.06
CA PHE A 33 -16.78 2.08 -1.40
C PHE A 33 -17.78 1.62 -2.46
N ARG A 34 -18.70 0.73 -2.12
CA ARG A 34 -19.80 0.35 -3.01
C ARG A 34 -20.73 1.52 -3.33
N GLU A 35 -21.06 2.32 -2.33
CA GLU A 35 -21.87 3.53 -2.52
C GLU A 35 -21.15 4.54 -3.40
N GLN A 36 -19.89 4.85 -3.10
CA GLN A 36 -19.12 5.80 -3.89
C GLN A 36 -18.90 5.35 -5.34
N LEU A 37 -18.66 4.06 -5.57
CA LEU A 37 -18.47 3.50 -6.91
C LEU A 37 -19.77 3.39 -7.73
N LYS A 38 -20.93 3.49 -7.11
CA LYS A 38 -22.23 3.66 -7.80
C LYS A 38 -22.47 5.08 -8.25
N GLU A 39 -22.04 6.05 -7.46
CA GLU A 39 -22.33 7.47 -7.65
C GLU A 39 -21.26 8.20 -8.47
N ARG A 40 -20.06 7.66 -8.52
CA ARG A 40 -18.88 8.32 -9.11
C ARG A 40 -18.13 7.35 -10.02
N ARG A 41 -17.37 7.92 -10.95
CA ARG A 41 -16.44 7.14 -11.78
C ARG A 41 -15.40 6.49 -10.86
N TRP A 42 -15.02 5.26 -11.17
CA TRP A 42 -14.02 4.53 -10.37
C TRP A 42 -12.65 5.24 -10.33
N GLN A 43 -12.28 5.94 -11.43
CA GLN A 43 -11.06 6.74 -11.48
C GLN A 43 -11.08 7.85 -10.42
N ASP A 44 -12.21 8.54 -10.28
CA ASP A 44 -12.37 9.62 -9.31
C ASP A 44 -12.32 9.11 -7.87
N VAL A 45 -12.81 7.88 -7.64
CA VAL A 45 -12.71 7.22 -6.33
C VAL A 45 -11.25 6.90 -6.01
N ILE A 46 -10.47 6.37 -6.97
CA ILE A 46 -9.04 6.10 -6.77
C ILE A 46 -8.25 7.40 -6.61
N THR A 47 -8.52 8.43 -7.41
CA THR A 47 -7.87 9.74 -7.30
C THR A 47 -8.07 10.34 -5.91
N ASN A 48 -9.25 10.13 -5.31
CA ASN A 48 -9.58 10.63 -3.99
C ASN A 48 -8.94 9.82 -2.85
N TRP A 49 -9.04 8.48 -2.92
CA TRP A 49 -8.63 7.60 -1.84
C TRP A 49 -7.19 7.11 -1.95
N GLY A 50 -6.63 7.08 -3.16
CA GLY A 50 -5.25 6.66 -3.39
C GLY A 50 -4.25 7.41 -2.50
N PRO A 51 -4.24 8.76 -2.52
CA PRO A 51 -3.38 9.57 -1.66
C PRO A 51 -3.51 9.26 -0.16
N ILE A 52 -4.72 8.95 0.27
CA ILE A 52 -5.03 8.62 1.67
C ILE A 52 -4.50 7.23 2.05
N LEU A 53 -4.63 6.27 1.14
CA LEU A 53 -4.34 4.86 1.40
C LEU A 53 -2.88 4.49 1.14
N VAL A 54 -2.19 5.17 0.21
CA VAL A 54 -0.79 4.88 -0.15
C VAL A 54 0.15 4.91 1.06
N PRO A 55 0.12 5.87 1.99
CA PRO A 55 0.99 5.83 3.15
C PRO A 55 0.83 4.59 4.03
N GLY A 56 -0.32 3.95 3.96
CA GLY A 56 -0.64 2.74 4.74
C GLY A 56 -0.58 1.44 3.95
N TYR A 57 0.08 1.42 2.78
CA TYR A 57 0.09 0.26 1.88
C TYR A 57 0.72 -1.01 2.48
N PHE A 58 1.54 -0.85 3.52
CA PHE A 58 2.19 -1.97 4.20
C PHE A 58 1.21 -2.87 4.97
N GLY A 59 0.06 -2.34 5.34
CA GLY A 59 -0.98 -3.09 6.04
C GLY A 59 -1.46 -4.31 5.27
N GLY A 60 -1.79 -5.39 5.99
CA GLY A 60 -2.19 -6.65 5.36
C GLY A 60 -1.13 -7.24 4.43
N LEU A 61 0.15 -6.95 4.68
CA LEU A 61 1.30 -7.36 3.85
C LEU A 61 1.10 -6.93 2.38
N THR A 62 0.75 -5.67 2.16
CA THR A 62 0.53 -5.05 0.85
C THR A 62 -0.65 -5.60 0.02
N HIS A 63 -1.39 -6.58 0.54
CA HIS A 63 -2.47 -7.21 -0.23
C HIS A 63 -3.62 -6.26 -0.59
N GLY A 64 -3.86 -5.21 0.22
CA GLY A 64 -4.86 -4.19 -0.10
C GLY A 64 -4.52 -3.44 -1.39
N LEU A 65 -3.31 -2.90 -1.47
CA LEU A 65 -2.77 -2.28 -2.66
C LEU A 65 -2.79 -3.23 -3.87
N THR A 66 -2.21 -4.44 -3.71
CA THR A 66 -2.08 -5.41 -4.79
C THR A 66 -3.44 -5.83 -5.35
N ARG A 67 -4.43 -6.08 -4.48
CA ARG A 67 -5.79 -6.44 -4.87
C ARG A 67 -6.49 -5.31 -5.63
N THR A 68 -6.38 -4.09 -5.13
CA THR A 68 -6.94 -2.89 -5.78
C THR A 68 -6.34 -2.69 -7.17
N ALA A 69 -5.02 -2.77 -7.28
CA ALA A 69 -4.31 -2.61 -8.54
C ALA A 69 -4.66 -3.72 -9.56
N HIS A 70 -4.83 -4.96 -9.11
CA HIS A 70 -5.25 -6.04 -9.97
C HIS A 70 -6.69 -5.88 -10.46
N ALA A 71 -7.60 -5.36 -9.63
CA ALA A 71 -8.96 -5.04 -10.06
C ALA A 71 -8.94 -4.02 -11.20
N VAL A 72 -8.18 -2.93 -11.04
CA VAL A 72 -8.03 -1.87 -12.06
C VAL A 72 -7.41 -2.41 -13.34
N ARG A 73 -6.36 -3.22 -13.24
CA ARG A 73 -5.68 -3.80 -14.42
C ARG A 73 -6.59 -4.67 -15.28
N LEU A 74 -7.62 -5.25 -14.70
CA LEU A 74 -8.58 -6.11 -15.40
C LEU A 74 -9.76 -5.34 -16.00
N PHE A 75 -9.80 -4.02 -15.86
CA PHE A 75 -10.84 -3.21 -16.46
C PHE A 75 -10.61 -3.10 -17.97
N PRO A 76 -11.67 -3.19 -18.78
CA PRO A 76 -11.56 -3.04 -20.22
C PRO A 76 -11.17 -1.61 -20.58
N GLU A 77 -10.32 -1.46 -21.61
CA GLU A 77 -9.88 -0.14 -22.09
C GLU A 77 -11.02 0.66 -22.73
N ASP A 78 -11.84 -0.02 -23.54
CA ASP A 78 -12.87 0.60 -24.41
C ASP A 78 -14.30 0.43 -23.92
N ALA A 79 -14.49 -0.06 -22.68
CA ALA A 79 -15.84 -0.30 -22.13
C ALA A 79 -15.88 0.00 -20.62
N ASN A 80 -17.10 0.17 -20.10
CA ASN A 80 -17.27 0.27 -18.65
C ASN A 80 -17.02 -1.09 -17.99
N PRO A 81 -16.35 -1.12 -16.82
CA PRO A 81 -16.23 -2.33 -16.03
C PRO A 81 -17.60 -2.90 -15.65
N SER A 82 -17.70 -4.22 -15.59
CA SER A 82 -18.91 -4.89 -15.12
C SER A 82 -19.13 -4.67 -13.62
N GLU A 83 -20.36 -4.89 -13.15
CA GLU A 83 -20.68 -4.78 -11.71
C GLU A 83 -19.79 -5.67 -10.83
N VAL A 84 -19.43 -6.85 -11.31
CA VAL A 84 -18.54 -7.78 -10.59
C VAL A 84 -17.13 -7.21 -10.47
N GLN A 85 -16.62 -6.58 -11.53
CA GLN A 85 -15.31 -5.93 -11.51
C GLN A 85 -15.30 -4.69 -10.58
N ILE A 86 -16.37 -3.92 -10.59
CA ILE A 86 -16.55 -2.78 -9.66
C ILE A 86 -16.65 -3.26 -8.20
N ASP A 87 -17.38 -4.35 -7.94
CA ASP A 87 -17.45 -4.93 -6.58
C ASP A 87 -16.08 -5.45 -6.11
N GLU A 88 -15.28 -6.01 -7.01
CA GLU A 88 -13.91 -6.43 -6.68
C GLU A 88 -13.01 -5.22 -6.35
N LEU A 89 -13.14 -4.11 -7.06
CA LEU A 89 -12.46 -2.87 -6.70
C LEU A 89 -12.89 -2.37 -5.32
N ALA A 90 -14.20 -2.37 -5.03
CA ALA A 90 -14.71 -1.99 -3.71
C ALA A 90 -14.11 -2.85 -2.60
N ARG A 91 -13.98 -4.16 -2.83
CA ARG A 91 -13.36 -5.10 -1.89
C ARG A 91 -11.87 -4.86 -1.69
N GLY A 92 -11.15 -4.51 -2.76
CA GLY A 92 -9.73 -4.15 -2.71
C GLY A 92 -9.51 -2.91 -1.84
N LEU A 93 -10.24 -1.84 -2.12
CA LEU A 93 -10.19 -0.58 -1.37
C LEU A 93 -10.59 -0.77 0.11
N ALA A 94 -11.67 -1.53 0.37
CA ALA A 94 -12.12 -1.81 1.73
C ALA A 94 -11.09 -2.62 2.54
N TYR A 95 -10.45 -3.59 1.90
CA TYR A 95 -9.38 -4.36 2.54
C TYR A 95 -8.18 -3.46 2.83
N TRP A 96 -7.80 -2.60 1.90
CA TRP A 96 -6.69 -1.67 2.07
C TRP A 96 -6.96 -0.70 3.22
N ALA A 97 -8.13 -0.05 3.25
CA ALA A 97 -8.52 0.83 4.34
C ALA A 97 -8.60 0.11 5.70
N GLY A 98 -9.21 -1.08 5.75
CA GLY A 98 -9.35 -1.85 6.99
C GLY A 98 -8.04 -2.42 7.52
N THR A 99 -7.03 -2.60 6.67
CA THR A 99 -5.69 -3.06 7.08
C THR A 99 -4.64 -1.97 7.06
N TYR A 100 -5.02 -0.72 6.81
CA TYR A 100 -4.12 0.43 6.73
C TYR A 100 -3.08 0.43 7.85
N ARG A 101 -1.81 0.54 7.48
CA ARG A 101 -0.70 0.62 8.44
C ARG A 101 0.45 1.37 7.82
N PRO A 102 0.71 2.61 8.24
CA PRO A 102 1.84 3.37 7.73
C PRO A 102 3.16 2.77 8.22
N LEU A 103 4.18 2.89 7.39
CA LEU A 103 5.55 2.66 7.84
C LEU A 103 6.02 3.82 8.73
N PRO A 104 6.94 3.56 9.66
CA PRO A 104 7.55 4.63 10.43
C PRO A 104 8.42 5.51 9.52
N GLY A 105 8.46 6.80 9.82
CA GLY A 105 9.21 7.81 9.08
C GLY A 105 8.34 8.99 8.70
N ASN A 106 8.99 10.05 8.26
CA ASN A 106 8.31 11.22 7.72
C ASN A 106 8.45 11.20 6.20
N PRO A 107 7.33 11.08 5.44
CA PRO A 107 7.37 11.06 3.99
C PRO A 107 7.92 12.35 3.36
N ASP A 108 7.89 13.48 4.10
CA ASP A 108 8.46 14.75 3.66
C ASP A 108 9.98 14.86 3.88
N ARG A 109 10.57 13.86 4.55
CA ARG A 109 12.03 13.80 4.74
C ARG A 109 12.66 12.95 3.66
N HIS A 110 13.52 13.58 2.89
CA HIS A 110 14.28 12.95 1.83
C HIS A 110 15.76 13.00 2.15
N GLY A 111 16.40 11.84 2.02
CA GLY A 111 17.83 11.68 2.11
C GLY A 111 18.49 11.89 0.74
N ARG A 112 19.64 11.23 0.57
CA ARG A 112 20.45 11.33 -0.66
C ARG A 112 20.79 9.97 -1.28
N PHE A 113 20.34 8.89 -0.65
CA PHE A 113 20.73 7.56 -1.08
C PHE A 113 19.73 6.99 -2.08
N GLU A 114 20.26 6.43 -3.15
CA GLU A 114 19.50 5.54 -4.00
C GLU A 114 19.13 4.26 -3.24
N VAL A 115 18.12 3.52 -3.71
CA VAL A 115 17.58 2.36 -3.01
C VAL A 115 18.64 1.30 -2.66
N ASP A 116 19.59 1.05 -3.55
CA ASP A 116 20.67 0.07 -3.33
C ASP A 116 21.60 0.47 -2.17
N GLU A 117 21.86 1.75 -2.00
CA GLU A 117 22.67 2.26 -0.90
C GLU A 117 21.86 2.31 0.40
N ALA A 118 20.62 2.76 0.34
CA ALA A 118 19.72 2.78 1.50
C ALA A 118 19.51 1.38 2.09
N LEU A 119 19.39 0.34 1.25
CA LEU A 119 19.29 -1.06 1.69
C LEU A 119 20.48 -1.51 2.53
N ARG A 120 21.69 -0.99 2.30
CA ARG A 120 22.86 -1.32 3.10
C ARG A 120 22.81 -0.74 4.51
N HIS A 121 22.03 0.30 4.71
CA HIS A 121 21.82 0.98 6.00
C HIS A 121 20.64 0.41 6.78
N LEU A 122 19.84 -0.50 6.19
CA LEU A 122 18.75 -1.14 6.91
C LEU A 122 19.30 -1.96 8.09
N PRO A 123 18.74 -1.80 9.29
CA PRO A 123 19.11 -2.59 10.44
C PRO A 123 18.75 -4.06 10.20
N ARG A 124 19.67 -4.96 10.54
CA ARG A 124 19.41 -6.40 10.45
C ARG A 124 18.79 -6.89 11.74
N VAL A 125 17.69 -7.60 11.63
CA VAL A 125 17.04 -8.27 12.76
C VAL A 125 17.53 -9.69 12.85
N ASP A 126 17.97 -10.10 14.05
CA ASP A 126 18.25 -11.50 14.34
C ASP A 126 16.93 -12.30 14.18
N PRO A 127 16.88 -13.29 13.28
CA PRO A 127 15.68 -14.10 13.08
C PRO A 127 15.14 -14.74 14.36
N GLY A 128 16.02 -15.08 15.30
CA GLY A 128 15.65 -15.63 16.61
C GLY A 128 14.99 -14.63 17.56
N LYS A 129 15.09 -13.33 17.27
CA LYS A 129 14.52 -12.25 18.09
C LYS A 129 13.23 -11.67 17.50
N GLN A 130 12.87 -12.04 16.29
CA GLN A 130 11.63 -11.59 15.66
C GLN A 130 10.43 -12.22 16.37
N LYS A 131 9.61 -11.41 17.00
CA LYS A 131 8.38 -11.83 17.67
C LYS A 131 7.17 -11.16 17.02
N GLY A 132 6.08 -11.91 16.88
CA GLY A 132 4.82 -11.41 16.36
C GLY A 132 4.72 -11.39 14.83
N PRO A 133 3.66 -10.79 14.28
CA PRO A 133 3.43 -10.69 12.85
C PRO A 133 4.56 -9.96 12.13
N LEU A 134 4.75 -10.27 10.85
CA LEU A 134 5.72 -9.59 10.00
C LEU A 134 5.54 -8.05 10.08
N GLY A 135 6.62 -7.34 10.29
CA GLY A 135 6.62 -5.89 10.46
C GLY A 135 6.17 -5.40 11.85
N ALA A 136 5.83 -6.29 12.79
CA ALA A 136 5.66 -5.89 14.17
C ALA A 136 6.98 -5.35 14.74
N GLY A 137 6.92 -4.22 15.43
CA GLY A 137 8.11 -3.62 16.07
C GLY A 137 9.04 -2.87 15.12
N LEU A 138 8.68 -2.62 13.85
CA LEU A 138 9.51 -1.78 12.96
C LEU A 138 9.69 -0.37 13.51
N ASN A 139 8.67 0.19 14.17
CA ASN A 139 8.75 1.50 14.81
C ASN A 139 9.80 1.54 15.95
N ASP A 140 9.98 0.41 16.62
CA ASP A 140 10.89 0.28 17.76
C ASP A 140 12.27 -0.23 17.35
N LEU A 141 12.48 -0.53 16.05
CA LEU A 141 13.73 -1.03 15.53
C LEU A 141 14.73 0.13 15.35
N PRO A 142 15.81 0.19 16.17
CA PRO A 142 16.77 1.27 16.08
C PRO A 142 17.36 1.40 14.67
N GLY A 143 17.36 2.61 14.12
CA GLY A 143 17.90 2.91 12.80
C GLY A 143 16.96 2.62 11.62
N PHE A 144 15.81 1.95 11.81
CA PHE A 144 14.90 1.65 10.71
C PHE A 144 14.32 2.94 10.08
N THR A 145 13.77 3.83 10.90
CA THR A 145 13.24 5.11 10.46
C THR A 145 14.30 5.94 9.72
N SER A 146 15.51 6.03 10.28
CA SER A 146 16.62 6.76 9.63
C SER A 146 17.03 6.15 8.30
N ALA A 147 16.97 4.83 8.16
CA ALA A 147 17.27 4.16 6.90
C ALA A 147 16.19 4.45 5.84
N VAL A 148 14.92 4.45 6.22
CA VAL A 148 13.80 4.84 5.33
C VAL A 148 13.94 6.30 4.90
N GLU A 149 14.16 7.21 5.83
CA GLU A 149 14.33 8.65 5.58
C GLU A 149 15.63 8.98 4.84
N SER A 150 16.54 8.03 4.68
CA SER A 150 17.78 8.21 3.91
C SER A 150 17.59 8.14 2.39
N LEU A 151 16.45 7.64 1.93
CA LEU A 151 16.12 7.56 0.51
C LEU A 151 16.02 8.95 -0.11
N ALA A 152 16.57 9.10 -1.31
CA ALA A 152 16.41 10.30 -2.11
C ALA A 152 14.96 10.43 -2.60
N ALA A 153 14.50 11.68 -2.74
CA ALA A 153 13.22 11.93 -3.39
C ALA A 153 13.28 11.48 -4.85
N ALA A 154 12.25 10.75 -5.27
CA ALA A 154 12.13 10.38 -6.67
C ALA A 154 11.61 11.56 -7.50
N THR A 155 12.21 11.80 -8.64
CA THR A 155 11.72 12.78 -9.64
C THR A 155 10.75 12.15 -10.63
N ASP A 156 10.79 10.83 -10.74
CA ASP A 156 9.94 10.01 -11.61
C ASP A 156 9.49 8.76 -10.85
N ALA A 157 8.19 8.64 -10.65
CA ALA A 157 7.62 7.54 -9.87
C ALA A 157 7.77 6.18 -10.57
N GLU A 158 7.68 6.12 -11.91
CA GLU A 158 7.82 4.88 -12.66
C GLU A 158 9.27 4.37 -12.59
N GLU A 159 10.24 5.28 -12.73
CA GLU A 159 11.65 4.95 -12.58
C GLU A 159 11.97 4.49 -11.14
N ALA A 160 11.45 5.18 -10.13
CA ALA A 160 11.62 4.79 -8.73
C ALA A 160 11.07 3.40 -8.45
N ILE A 161 9.86 3.09 -8.91
CA ILE A 161 9.24 1.77 -8.77
C ILE A 161 10.10 0.70 -9.48
N SER A 162 10.58 0.99 -10.68
CA SER A 162 11.43 0.06 -11.44
C SER A 162 12.73 -0.24 -10.69
N ARG A 163 13.41 0.78 -10.17
CA ARG A 163 14.64 0.64 -9.37
C ARG A 163 14.40 -0.15 -8.09
N HIS A 164 13.32 0.15 -7.35
CA HIS A 164 12.96 -0.60 -6.16
C HIS A 164 12.71 -2.07 -6.47
N THR A 165 11.93 -2.34 -7.51
CA THR A 165 11.63 -3.71 -7.94
C THR A 165 12.90 -4.48 -8.29
N ALA A 166 13.83 -3.87 -9.04
CA ALA A 166 15.09 -4.48 -9.41
C ALA A 166 16.00 -4.73 -8.19
N ALA A 167 16.12 -3.75 -7.29
CA ALA A 167 16.94 -3.87 -6.08
C ALA A 167 16.45 -5.01 -5.19
N PHE A 168 15.16 -5.10 -4.92
CA PHE A 168 14.60 -6.17 -4.08
C PHE A 168 14.59 -7.53 -4.79
N ALA A 169 14.47 -7.59 -6.11
CA ALA A 169 14.69 -8.82 -6.86
C ALA A 169 16.14 -9.31 -6.70
N GLY A 170 17.11 -8.40 -6.71
CA GLY A 170 18.51 -8.69 -6.40
C GLY A 170 18.68 -9.28 -4.99
N VAL A 171 18.02 -8.69 -4.00
CA VAL A 171 18.03 -9.22 -2.61
C VAL A 171 17.45 -10.63 -2.55
N LEU A 172 16.30 -10.87 -3.21
CA LEU A 172 15.67 -12.20 -3.25
C LEU A 172 16.59 -13.27 -3.85
N ILE A 173 17.28 -12.92 -4.94
CA ILE A 173 18.22 -13.86 -5.61
C ILE A 173 19.47 -14.09 -4.77
N ALA A 174 19.97 -13.06 -4.09
CA ALA A 174 21.20 -13.14 -3.29
C ALA A 174 21.01 -13.89 -1.96
N HIS A 175 19.76 -14.04 -1.48
CA HIS A 175 19.42 -14.61 -0.19
C HIS A 175 18.42 -15.77 -0.30
N PRO A 176 18.79 -16.89 -0.97
CA PRO A 176 17.90 -18.04 -1.13
C PRO A 176 17.54 -18.74 0.19
N GLU A 177 18.31 -18.49 1.26
CA GLU A 177 18.07 -19.00 2.62
C GLU A 177 16.91 -18.28 3.34
N VAL A 178 16.50 -17.10 2.87
CA VAL A 178 15.40 -16.33 3.49
C VAL A 178 14.07 -16.81 2.93
N PRO A 179 13.04 -16.99 3.78
CA PRO A 179 11.69 -17.30 3.28
C PRO A 179 11.24 -16.29 2.22
N PRO A 180 10.85 -16.76 1.00
CA PRO A 180 10.65 -15.85 -0.14
C PRO A 180 9.43 -14.94 0.01
N ILE A 181 8.42 -15.33 0.78
CA ILE A 181 7.14 -14.61 0.85
C ILE A 181 7.29 -13.13 1.21
N PRO A 182 8.04 -12.73 2.26
CA PRO A 182 8.23 -11.32 2.57
C PRO A 182 8.92 -10.56 1.43
N LEU A 183 9.96 -11.15 0.84
CA LEU A 183 10.73 -10.54 -0.25
C LEU A 183 9.93 -10.41 -1.55
N VAL A 184 9.07 -11.38 -1.86
CA VAL A 184 8.16 -11.28 -3.01
C VAL A 184 7.25 -10.07 -2.89
N HIS A 185 6.77 -9.74 -1.69
CA HIS A 185 5.92 -8.56 -1.49
C HIS A 185 6.65 -7.23 -1.71
N THR A 186 7.95 -7.18 -1.48
CA THR A 186 8.75 -5.98 -1.81
C THR A 186 8.94 -5.76 -3.31
N ILE A 187 8.68 -6.78 -4.12
CA ILE A 187 8.71 -6.73 -5.60
C ILE A 187 7.30 -6.49 -6.15
N THR A 188 6.32 -7.25 -5.67
CA THR A 188 4.96 -7.23 -6.23
C THR A 188 4.17 -5.98 -5.85
N ALA A 189 4.41 -5.39 -4.68
CA ALA A 189 3.72 -4.17 -4.27
C ALA A 189 4.12 -2.95 -5.11
N PRO A 190 5.42 -2.64 -5.34
CA PRO A 190 5.80 -1.59 -6.26
C PRO A 190 5.28 -1.85 -7.69
N ALA A 191 5.40 -3.09 -8.19
CA ALA A 191 4.88 -3.44 -9.51
C ALA A 191 3.35 -3.26 -9.61
N ALA A 192 2.60 -3.56 -8.56
CA ALA A 192 1.18 -3.31 -8.52
C ALA A 192 0.85 -1.80 -8.53
N MET A 193 1.65 -0.97 -7.84
CA MET A 193 1.47 0.48 -7.81
C MET A 193 1.48 1.10 -9.21
N GLN A 194 2.27 0.57 -10.16
CA GLN A 194 2.31 1.06 -11.55
C GLN A 194 0.92 1.12 -12.19
N ASN A 195 0.02 0.17 -11.86
CA ASN A 195 -1.35 0.17 -12.39
C ASN A 195 -2.23 1.30 -11.81
N LEU A 196 -1.84 1.89 -10.70
CA LEU A 196 -2.59 2.96 -10.03
C LEU A 196 -2.00 4.35 -10.29
N LEU A 197 -0.73 4.45 -10.68
CA LEU A 197 -0.06 5.74 -10.94
C LEU A 197 -0.84 6.68 -11.86
N PRO A 198 -1.50 6.23 -12.95
CA PRO A 198 -2.26 7.11 -13.83
C PRO A 198 -3.43 7.83 -13.14
N TYR A 199 -3.87 7.31 -11.99
CA TYR A 199 -5.05 7.80 -11.26
C TYR A 199 -4.70 8.48 -9.93
N ILE A 200 -3.44 8.43 -9.51
CA ILE A 200 -2.95 9.08 -8.29
C ILE A 200 -2.29 10.41 -8.68
N PRO A 201 -2.66 11.52 -8.03
CA PRO A 201 -2.01 12.81 -8.28
C PRO A 201 -0.49 12.75 -8.10
N ARG A 202 0.27 13.35 -9.03
CA ARG A 202 1.74 13.30 -9.06
C ARG A 202 2.41 14.06 -7.90
N GLU A 203 1.68 14.89 -7.20
CA GLU A 203 2.18 15.71 -6.07
C GLU A 203 2.46 14.90 -4.79
N LEU A 204 2.28 13.58 -4.87
CA LEU A 204 2.49 12.64 -3.76
C LEU A 204 3.71 11.73 -3.98
N GLY A 205 4.53 12.03 -4.98
CA GLY A 205 5.76 11.32 -5.26
C GLY A 205 6.97 11.91 -4.53
#